data_d66b63b3517c102724adbb32d28b3b9c
#
_entry.id   d66b63b3517c102724adbb32d28b3b9c
#
_cell.length_a   1.000
_cell.length_b   1.000
_cell.length_c   1.000
_cell.angle_alpha   90.00
_cell.angle_beta   90.00
_cell.angle_gamma   90.00
#
_symmetry.space_group_name_H-M   'P 1'
#
loop_
_entity.id
_entity.type
_entity.pdbx_description
1 polymer ?
#
loop_
_entity_poly.entity_id
_entity_poly.type
_entity_poly.pdbx_seq_one_letter_code
_entity_poly.pdbx_strand_id
1 'polypeptide(L)'
;MATTFTGHEFYSRRVLKTLPTQLNFLGAFSTDISDEVKDPGEKIQIALVEADAAGTFDRANNNFARPAGTPKKATVTFGDPLITGFAVTAAQARNIQRRWWEGKADLNVNSIAASASTAVTNLITDSNFEKVVSNVGNAASFVKSGVGKIAAAVSNATNKLRVKFSTLALSGEYFYALASSLDANVYGGSEPVKNGVIPGLLGFNKVMLMHGYDGVGFVCEPSAIAFGARAFRPVDDTPYRAVREIKDPESGLTLTLVEYPDGPTGDLSESVTCQIGAAVGDAGALVRLTA
;
A
#
# COMPACT_ATOMS: atom_id res chain seq x y z
N MET A 1 -26.73 -27.24 14.18
CA MET A 1 -26.92 -27.15 12.73
C MET A 1 -25.63 -26.72 12.10
N ALA A 2 -25.02 -27.53 11.23
CA ALA A 2 -23.83 -27.13 10.51
C ALA A 2 -24.24 -26.08 9.46
N THR A 3 -23.76 -24.87 9.56
CA THR A 3 -23.99 -23.80 8.58
C THR A 3 -23.25 -24.20 7.30
N THR A 4 -24.03 -24.61 6.28
CA THR A 4 -23.45 -24.90 4.96
C THR A 4 -23.11 -23.58 4.30
N PHE A 5 -21.81 -23.22 4.31
CA PHE A 5 -21.35 -22.02 3.64
C PHE A 5 -21.44 -22.17 2.13
N THR A 6 -21.93 -21.14 1.46
CA THR A 6 -21.91 -21.05 0.01
C THR A 6 -20.48 -20.71 -0.48
N GLY A 7 -20.17 -21.02 -1.74
CA GLY A 7 -18.85 -20.67 -2.32
C GLY A 7 -18.49 -19.18 -2.15
N HIS A 8 -19.46 -18.31 -2.29
CA HIS A 8 -19.38 -16.88 -2.07
C HIS A 8 -18.92 -16.48 -0.65
N GLU A 9 -19.40 -17.18 0.38
CA GLU A 9 -18.96 -16.90 1.76
C GLU A 9 -17.51 -17.32 2.01
N PHE A 10 -17.06 -18.41 1.40
CA PHE A 10 -15.64 -18.80 1.45
C PHE A 10 -14.76 -17.77 0.76
N TYR A 11 -15.18 -17.27 -0.40
CA TYR A 11 -14.50 -16.23 -1.13
C TYR A 11 -14.37 -14.95 -0.31
N SER A 12 -15.47 -14.41 0.19
CA SER A 12 -15.49 -13.17 0.98
C SER A 12 -14.61 -13.26 2.24
N ARG A 13 -14.68 -14.37 2.97
CA ARG A 13 -13.84 -14.59 4.16
C ARG A 13 -12.36 -14.67 3.83
N ARG A 14 -12.02 -15.27 2.69
CA ARG A 14 -10.63 -15.37 2.26
C ARG A 14 -10.08 -14.03 1.83
N VAL A 15 -10.86 -13.23 1.11
CA VAL A 15 -10.50 -11.86 0.74
C VAL A 15 -10.13 -11.04 1.98
N LEU A 16 -10.97 -11.03 3.01
CA LEU A 16 -10.70 -10.31 4.27
C LEU A 16 -9.42 -10.77 4.98
N LYS A 17 -9.07 -12.05 4.87
CA LYS A 17 -7.87 -12.59 5.50
C LYS A 17 -6.58 -12.25 4.76
N THR A 18 -6.64 -12.21 3.42
CA THR A 18 -5.44 -12.04 2.58
C THR A 18 -5.11 -10.56 2.34
N LEU A 19 -6.13 -9.71 2.30
CA LEU A 19 -6.00 -8.30 1.93
C LEU A 19 -5.03 -7.50 2.81
N PRO A 20 -5.06 -7.56 4.15
CA PRO A 20 -4.18 -6.77 5.00
C PRO A 20 -2.70 -7.04 4.73
N THR A 21 -2.35 -8.31 4.55
CA THR A 21 -0.96 -8.72 4.30
C THR A 21 -0.42 -8.15 2.99
N GLN A 22 -1.27 -8.06 1.97
CA GLN A 22 -0.87 -7.55 0.64
C GLN A 22 -0.77 -6.02 0.61
N LEU A 23 -1.48 -5.33 1.50
CA LEU A 23 -1.53 -3.86 1.54
C LEU A 23 -0.59 -3.23 2.59
N ASN A 24 0.26 -4.01 3.23
CA ASN A 24 1.20 -3.52 4.26
C ASN A 24 2.06 -2.34 3.79
N PHE A 25 2.37 -2.26 2.49
CA PHE A 25 3.16 -1.16 1.93
C PHE A 25 2.47 0.20 2.05
N LEU A 26 1.13 0.26 2.13
CA LEU A 26 0.38 1.51 2.28
C LEU A 26 0.73 2.24 3.59
N GLY A 27 1.11 1.50 4.62
CA GLY A 27 1.56 2.08 5.88
C GLY A 27 2.87 2.89 5.80
N ALA A 28 3.50 2.99 4.63
CA ALA A 28 4.65 3.86 4.38
C ALA A 28 4.25 5.28 3.97
N PHE A 29 3.00 5.50 3.60
CA PHE A 29 2.51 6.72 2.97
C PHE A 29 1.38 7.37 3.75
N SER A 30 1.04 8.61 3.40
CA SER A 30 -0.16 9.28 3.92
C SER A 30 -1.38 8.71 3.24
N THR A 31 -2.25 8.03 4.01
CA THR A 31 -3.41 7.34 3.47
C THR A 31 -4.70 7.99 3.94
N ASP A 32 -5.67 8.04 3.04
CA ASP A 32 -7.07 8.38 3.35
C ASP A 32 -7.96 7.29 2.74
N ILE A 33 -8.38 6.37 3.59
CA ILE A 33 -9.18 5.21 3.23
C ILE A 33 -10.53 5.34 3.91
N SER A 34 -11.59 5.30 3.11
CA SER A 34 -12.97 5.47 3.59
C SER A 34 -13.91 4.60 2.77
N ASP A 35 -15.08 4.33 3.34
CA ASP A 35 -16.21 3.66 2.70
C ASP A 35 -17.11 4.63 1.90
N GLU A 36 -16.76 5.92 1.87
CA GLU A 36 -17.43 6.91 1.04
C GLU A 36 -17.29 6.52 -0.44
N VAL A 37 -18.39 6.56 -1.17
CA VAL A 37 -18.39 6.32 -2.61
C VAL A 37 -17.96 7.59 -3.34
N LYS A 38 -17.07 7.45 -4.31
CA LYS A 38 -16.60 8.53 -5.17
C LYS A 38 -16.74 8.14 -6.65
N ASP A 39 -16.99 9.12 -7.49
CA ASP A 39 -17.01 8.93 -8.93
C ASP A 39 -15.62 9.09 -9.54
N PRO A 40 -15.35 8.46 -10.70
CA PRO A 40 -14.12 8.68 -11.44
C PRO A 40 -13.90 10.16 -11.76
N GLY A 41 -12.68 10.66 -11.53
CA GLY A 41 -12.33 12.08 -11.68
C GLY A 41 -12.59 12.94 -10.45
N GLU A 42 -13.29 12.46 -9.44
CA GLU A 42 -13.42 13.17 -8.16
C GLU A 42 -12.08 13.29 -7.43
N LYS A 43 -11.97 14.33 -6.62
CA LYS A 43 -10.73 14.70 -5.94
C LYS A 43 -10.93 14.74 -4.44
N ILE A 44 -9.94 14.24 -3.72
CA ILE A 44 -9.84 14.43 -2.26
C ILE A 44 -8.55 15.16 -1.92
N GLN A 45 -8.55 15.84 -0.77
CA GLN A 45 -7.36 16.49 -0.23
C GLN A 45 -6.88 15.73 0.98
N ILE A 46 -5.69 15.15 0.90
CA ILE A 46 -5.05 14.43 1.99
C ILE A 46 -4.06 15.36 2.68
N ALA A 47 -4.22 15.56 3.98
CA ALA A 47 -3.28 16.33 4.78
C ALA A 47 -1.95 15.57 4.93
N LEU A 48 -0.85 16.27 4.66
CA LEU A 48 0.49 15.72 4.80
C LEU A 48 1.05 16.06 6.19
N VAL A 49 1.60 15.07 6.85
CA VAL A 49 2.27 15.28 8.14
C VAL A 49 3.73 15.66 7.86
N GLU A 50 4.06 16.92 8.09
CA GLU A 50 5.42 17.43 7.96
C GLU A 50 5.98 17.81 9.34
N ALA A 51 7.31 17.90 9.43
CA ALA A 51 7.94 18.46 10.61
C ALA A 51 7.92 19.99 10.55
N ASP A 52 7.41 20.60 11.58
CA ASP A 52 7.57 22.03 11.77
C ASP A 52 9.02 22.37 12.11
N ALA A 53 9.50 23.50 11.58
CA ALA A 53 10.77 24.04 11.98
C ALA A 53 10.73 24.47 13.47
N ALA A 54 11.80 24.14 14.21
CA ALA A 54 11.92 24.64 15.57
C ALA A 54 12.11 26.16 15.52
N GLY A 55 11.24 26.88 16.21
CA GLY A 55 11.39 28.31 16.42
C GLY A 55 12.18 28.64 17.69
N THR A 56 12.74 29.85 17.78
CA THR A 56 13.37 30.36 18.99
C THR A 56 12.38 31.16 19.80
N PHE A 57 12.40 30.97 21.11
CA PHE A 57 11.59 31.79 22.02
C PHE A 57 12.10 33.23 22.05
N ASP A 58 11.23 34.18 21.71
CA ASP A 58 11.56 35.61 21.83
C ASP A 58 11.36 36.09 23.29
N ARG A 59 12.47 36.20 23.99
CA ARG A 59 12.49 36.67 25.39
C ARG A 59 12.09 38.13 25.53
N ALA A 60 12.35 38.97 24.53
CA ALA A 60 12.07 40.39 24.62
C ALA A 60 10.56 40.69 24.62
N ASN A 61 9.81 39.95 23.85
CA ASN A 61 8.37 40.10 23.70
C ASN A 61 7.57 39.00 24.43
N ASN A 62 8.23 38.13 25.17
CA ASN A 62 7.64 36.94 25.81
C ASN A 62 6.71 36.18 24.88
N ASN A 63 7.15 35.98 23.64
CA ASN A 63 6.34 35.42 22.58
C ASN A 63 6.82 34.04 22.18
N PHE A 64 5.92 33.05 22.24
CA PHE A 64 6.06 31.75 21.60
C PHE A 64 5.66 31.90 20.14
N ALA A 65 6.51 32.51 19.35
CA ALA A 65 6.30 32.56 17.90
C ALA A 65 6.19 31.14 17.33
N ARG A 66 4.97 30.72 17.08
CA ARG A 66 4.74 29.50 16.31
C ARG A 66 4.90 29.87 14.84
N PRO A 67 5.77 29.21 14.09
CA PRO A 67 5.70 29.34 12.65
C PRO A 67 4.28 28.97 12.23
N ALA A 68 3.62 29.87 11.51
CA ALA A 68 2.29 29.62 10.98
C ALA A 68 2.41 28.60 9.84
N GLY A 69 2.52 27.34 10.19
CA GLY A 69 2.52 26.23 9.23
C GLY A 69 1.11 26.09 8.66
N THR A 70 0.96 26.40 7.38
CA THR A 70 -0.24 25.99 6.65
C THR A 70 -0.07 24.48 6.39
N PRO A 71 -0.99 23.61 6.84
CA PRO A 71 -0.89 22.19 6.56
C PRO A 71 -0.79 21.97 5.06
N LYS A 72 0.29 21.35 4.61
CA LYS A 72 0.38 20.94 3.21
C LYS A 72 -0.64 19.85 2.93
N LYS A 73 -1.20 19.90 1.75
CA LYS A 73 -2.21 18.94 1.29
C LYS A 73 -1.83 18.44 -0.09
N ALA A 74 -1.98 17.15 -0.30
CA ALA A 74 -1.91 16.56 -1.62
C ALA A 74 -3.33 16.35 -2.16
N THR A 75 -3.54 16.65 -3.44
CA THR A 75 -4.80 16.40 -4.11
C THR A 75 -4.70 15.08 -4.85
N VAL A 76 -5.45 14.10 -4.40
CA VAL A 76 -5.56 12.78 -5.04
C VAL A 76 -6.80 12.79 -5.93
N THR A 77 -6.63 12.39 -7.17
CA THR A 77 -7.72 12.19 -8.14
C THR A 77 -7.97 10.70 -8.30
N PHE A 78 -9.21 10.28 -8.20
CA PHE A 78 -9.60 8.90 -8.42
C PHE A 78 -9.70 8.61 -9.91
N GLY A 79 -9.07 7.49 -10.32
CA GLY A 79 -9.22 6.95 -11.67
C GLY A 79 -10.48 6.09 -11.81
N ASP A 80 -10.54 5.35 -12.90
CA ASP A 80 -11.56 4.33 -13.09
C ASP A 80 -11.44 3.25 -12.00
N PRO A 81 -12.57 2.65 -11.58
CA PRO A 81 -12.54 1.60 -10.56
C PRO A 81 -11.75 0.39 -11.04
N LEU A 82 -10.94 -0.15 -10.15
CA LEU A 82 -10.28 -1.42 -10.36
C LEU A 82 -11.31 -2.54 -10.26
N ILE A 83 -11.35 -3.42 -11.24
CA ILE A 83 -12.26 -4.55 -11.29
C ILE A 83 -11.45 -5.82 -11.53
N THR A 84 -11.69 -6.84 -10.73
CA THR A 84 -11.18 -8.19 -10.95
C THR A 84 -12.29 -9.19 -10.62
N GLY A 85 -12.39 -10.25 -11.39
CA GLY A 85 -13.50 -11.18 -11.20
C GLY A 85 -13.31 -12.49 -11.95
N PHE A 86 -14.36 -13.32 -11.91
CA PHE A 86 -14.43 -14.58 -12.61
C PHE A 86 -15.90 -14.95 -12.87
N ALA A 87 -16.12 -15.81 -13.84
CA ALA A 87 -17.42 -16.39 -14.14
C ALA A 87 -17.40 -17.90 -13.89
N VAL A 88 -18.49 -18.44 -13.39
CA VAL A 88 -18.70 -19.89 -13.24
C VAL A 88 -20.09 -20.26 -13.72
N THR A 89 -20.20 -21.39 -14.41
CA THR A 89 -21.52 -21.92 -14.80
C THR A 89 -22.28 -22.42 -13.57
N ALA A 90 -23.61 -22.42 -13.63
CA ALA A 90 -24.44 -22.96 -12.56
C ALA A 90 -24.11 -24.43 -12.21
N ALA A 91 -23.67 -25.23 -13.22
CA ALA A 91 -23.24 -26.60 -13.00
C ALA A 91 -21.89 -26.67 -12.28
N GLN A 92 -20.94 -25.80 -12.65
CA GLN A 92 -19.65 -25.70 -11.99
C GLN A 92 -19.81 -25.20 -10.55
N ALA A 93 -20.63 -24.18 -10.30
CA ALA A 93 -20.84 -23.63 -8.96
C ALA A 93 -21.28 -24.68 -7.94
N ARG A 94 -22.03 -25.71 -8.36
CA ARG A 94 -22.46 -26.82 -7.51
C ARG A 94 -21.36 -27.82 -7.18
N ASN A 95 -20.37 -27.97 -8.06
CA ASN A 95 -19.33 -28.98 -7.97
C ASN A 95 -17.94 -28.42 -7.57
N ILE A 96 -17.80 -27.09 -7.54
CA ILE A 96 -16.53 -26.45 -7.23
C ILE A 96 -16.22 -26.61 -5.73
N GLN A 97 -15.03 -27.10 -5.46
CA GLN A 97 -14.55 -27.28 -4.09
C GLN A 97 -14.23 -25.92 -3.43
N ARG A 98 -14.38 -25.85 -2.11
CA ARG A 98 -14.04 -24.68 -1.27
C ARG A 98 -12.64 -24.11 -1.62
N ARG A 99 -11.63 -24.97 -1.81
CA ARG A 99 -10.25 -24.58 -2.10
C ARG A 99 -10.12 -23.75 -3.38
N TRP A 100 -10.98 -23.99 -4.36
CA TRP A 100 -10.99 -23.18 -5.59
C TRP A 100 -11.49 -21.76 -5.33
N TRP A 101 -12.54 -21.58 -4.54
CA TRP A 101 -13.07 -20.28 -4.17
C TRP A 101 -12.02 -19.47 -3.39
N GLU A 102 -11.35 -20.11 -2.43
CA GLU A 102 -10.25 -19.49 -1.67
C GLU A 102 -9.07 -19.10 -2.59
N GLY A 103 -8.69 -19.93 -3.53
CA GLY A 103 -7.64 -19.64 -4.49
C GLY A 103 -7.99 -18.47 -5.42
N LYS A 104 -9.26 -18.37 -5.87
CA LYS A 104 -9.72 -17.22 -6.66
C LYS A 104 -9.72 -15.93 -5.84
N ALA A 105 -10.11 -15.99 -4.58
CA ALA A 105 -10.03 -14.85 -3.68
C ALA A 105 -8.59 -14.33 -3.55
N ASP A 106 -7.62 -15.22 -3.32
CA ASP A 106 -6.21 -14.84 -3.22
C ASP A 106 -5.69 -14.19 -4.51
N LEU A 107 -6.02 -14.74 -5.68
CA LEU A 107 -5.63 -14.18 -6.97
C LEU A 107 -6.22 -12.79 -7.20
N ASN A 108 -7.49 -12.60 -6.90
CA ASN A 108 -8.17 -11.32 -7.10
C ASN A 108 -7.65 -10.24 -6.14
N VAL A 109 -7.43 -10.57 -4.87
CA VAL A 109 -6.82 -9.66 -3.89
C VAL A 109 -5.40 -9.27 -4.32
N ASN A 110 -4.60 -10.24 -4.75
CA ASN A 110 -3.24 -9.96 -5.24
C ASN A 110 -3.25 -9.04 -6.47
N SER A 111 -4.22 -9.20 -7.37
CA SER A 111 -4.36 -8.33 -8.54
C SER A 111 -4.67 -6.88 -8.15
N ILE A 112 -5.60 -6.68 -7.20
CA ILE A 112 -5.93 -5.35 -6.69
C ILE A 112 -4.73 -4.73 -5.96
N ALA A 113 -4.06 -5.50 -5.10
CA ALA A 113 -2.88 -5.03 -4.37
C ALA A 113 -1.72 -4.68 -5.31
N ALA A 114 -1.50 -5.46 -6.37
CA ALA A 114 -0.52 -5.17 -7.41
C ALA A 114 -0.85 -3.87 -8.15
N SER A 115 -2.11 -3.64 -8.47
CA SER A 115 -2.56 -2.39 -9.11
C SER A 115 -2.37 -1.19 -8.18
N ALA A 116 -2.67 -1.34 -6.89
CA ALA A 116 -2.43 -0.30 -5.89
C ALA A 116 -0.92 -0.01 -5.73
N SER A 117 -0.09 -1.05 -5.70
CA SER A 117 1.37 -0.91 -5.67
C SER A 117 1.88 -0.17 -6.91
N THR A 118 1.39 -0.56 -8.09
CA THR A 118 1.76 0.08 -9.36
C THR A 118 1.37 1.56 -9.39
N ALA A 119 0.20 1.92 -8.88
CA ALA A 119 -0.24 3.32 -8.80
C ALA A 119 0.73 4.17 -7.96
N VAL A 120 1.29 3.61 -6.90
CA VAL A 120 2.28 4.28 -6.04
C VAL A 120 3.66 4.29 -6.70
N THR A 121 4.14 3.14 -7.22
CA THR A 121 5.50 3.03 -7.78
C THR A 121 5.69 3.85 -9.04
N ASN A 122 4.65 4.02 -9.85
CA ASN A 122 4.67 4.88 -11.05
C ASN A 122 4.90 6.36 -10.73
N LEU A 123 4.65 6.79 -9.50
CA LEU A 123 4.97 8.15 -9.06
C LEU A 123 6.45 8.32 -8.70
N ILE A 124 7.19 7.22 -8.47
CA ILE A 124 8.59 7.27 -8.01
C ILE A 124 9.53 7.40 -9.21
N THR A 125 9.55 8.58 -9.79
CA THR A 125 10.36 8.93 -10.97
C THR A 125 11.38 10.01 -10.62
N ASP A 126 12.35 10.21 -11.51
CA ASP A 126 13.36 11.26 -11.40
C ASP A 126 12.73 12.65 -11.36
N SER A 127 11.67 12.85 -12.14
CA SER A 127 10.97 14.14 -12.22
C SER A 127 10.18 14.48 -10.95
N ASN A 128 9.66 13.48 -10.26
CA ASN A 128 8.87 13.66 -9.05
C ASN A 128 9.73 13.72 -7.79
N PHE A 129 10.83 12.94 -7.76
CA PHE A 129 11.72 12.82 -6.62
C PHE A 129 13.19 12.87 -7.09
N GLU A 130 13.78 14.05 -7.06
CA GLU A 130 15.13 14.29 -7.56
C GLU A 130 16.24 13.68 -6.70
N LYS A 131 15.98 13.52 -5.39
CA LYS A 131 16.98 13.01 -4.46
C LYS A 131 17.28 11.54 -4.72
N VAL A 132 18.57 11.22 -4.79
CA VAL A 132 19.05 9.87 -5.05
C VAL A 132 20.24 9.51 -4.16
N VAL A 133 20.28 8.26 -3.73
CA VAL A 133 21.47 7.62 -3.16
C VAL A 133 21.95 6.59 -4.16
N SER A 134 23.10 6.83 -4.77
CA SER A 134 23.73 5.93 -5.73
C SER A 134 24.74 4.99 -5.06
N ASN A 135 25.15 3.95 -5.78
CA ASN A 135 26.16 2.99 -5.33
C ASN A 135 25.76 2.20 -4.07
N VAL A 136 24.48 1.82 -3.98
CA VAL A 136 23.98 0.96 -2.90
C VAL A 136 24.61 -0.44 -2.97
N GLY A 137 25.10 -0.84 -4.15
CA GLY A 137 25.66 -2.13 -4.45
C GLY A 137 24.61 -3.08 -5.06
N ASN A 138 25.07 -4.28 -5.44
CA ASN A 138 24.17 -5.28 -6.04
C ASN A 138 23.39 -6.07 -4.97
N ALA A 139 22.27 -6.64 -5.37
CA ALA A 139 21.39 -7.39 -4.49
C ALA A 139 22.09 -8.59 -3.83
N ALA A 140 22.93 -9.33 -4.58
CA ALA A 140 23.57 -10.54 -4.07
C ALA A 140 24.50 -10.30 -2.87
N SER A 141 25.04 -9.08 -2.72
CA SER A 141 25.92 -8.69 -1.61
C SER A 141 25.26 -7.72 -0.63
N PHE A 142 23.96 -7.46 -0.77
CA PHE A 142 23.26 -6.50 0.07
C PHE A 142 22.99 -7.07 1.46
N VAL A 143 23.65 -6.52 2.45
CA VAL A 143 23.57 -6.94 3.86
C VAL A 143 23.35 -5.73 4.77
N LYS A 144 23.25 -5.96 6.08
CA LYS A 144 23.06 -4.90 7.09
C LYS A 144 23.97 -3.68 6.91
N SER A 145 25.22 -3.85 6.47
CA SER A 145 26.14 -2.73 6.21
C SER A 145 25.66 -1.84 5.05
N GLY A 146 24.97 -2.39 4.05
CA GLY A 146 24.33 -1.64 2.97
C GLY A 146 23.24 -0.71 3.51
N VAL A 147 22.42 -1.18 4.43
CA VAL A 147 21.41 -0.35 5.12
C VAL A 147 22.11 0.78 5.89
N GLY A 148 23.23 0.52 6.56
CA GLY A 148 24.00 1.54 7.25
C GLY A 148 24.53 2.64 6.31
N LYS A 149 25.00 2.28 5.11
CA LYS A 149 25.41 3.25 4.08
C LYS A 149 24.23 4.11 3.62
N ILE A 150 23.07 3.51 3.39
CA ILE A 150 21.85 4.24 3.04
C ILE A 150 21.47 5.21 4.17
N ALA A 151 21.44 4.75 5.42
CA ALA A 151 21.13 5.60 6.57
C ALA A 151 22.07 6.80 6.68
N ALA A 152 23.38 6.60 6.51
CA ALA A 152 24.37 7.66 6.50
C ALA A 152 24.15 8.65 5.34
N ALA A 153 23.85 8.13 4.14
CA ALA A 153 23.63 8.96 2.96
C ALA A 153 22.34 9.80 3.04
N VAL A 154 21.26 9.26 3.58
CA VAL A 154 19.99 10.03 3.76
C VAL A 154 20.07 11.02 4.91
N SER A 155 21.00 10.85 5.85
CA SER A 155 21.22 11.77 6.97
C SER A 155 22.12 12.95 6.59
N ASN A 156 22.76 12.93 5.42
CA ASN A 156 23.65 14.01 5.00
C ASN A 156 22.88 15.29 4.63
N ALA A 157 23.62 16.42 4.46
CA ALA A 157 23.01 17.72 4.21
C ALA A 157 22.18 17.81 2.93
N THR A 158 22.47 16.97 1.92
CA THR A 158 21.78 16.96 0.63
C THR A 158 20.43 16.25 0.71
N ASN A 159 20.38 15.11 1.36
CA ASN A 159 19.17 14.26 1.39
C ASN A 159 18.26 14.54 2.60
N LYS A 160 18.83 14.81 3.76
CA LYS A 160 18.18 15.37 4.97
C LYS A 160 16.77 14.85 5.32
N LEU A 161 16.56 13.53 5.20
CA LEU A 161 15.38 12.91 5.72
C LEU A 161 15.50 12.64 7.23
N ARG A 162 14.37 12.67 7.93
CA ARG A 162 14.32 12.32 9.33
C ARG A 162 14.36 10.79 9.45
N VAL A 163 15.57 10.23 9.50
CA VAL A 163 15.81 8.78 9.52
C VAL A 163 14.97 8.06 10.57
N LYS A 164 14.72 8.69 11.71
CA LYS A 164 13.91 8.12 12.79
C LYS A 164 12.48 7.78 12.39
N PHE A 165 11.90 8.49 11.44
CA PHE A 165 10.52 8.28 10.97
C PHE A 165 10.46 7.71 9.56
N SER A 166 11.59 7.56 8.92
CA SER A 166 11.68 7.10 7.54
C SER A 166 11.48 5.61 7.44
N THR A 167 10.80 5.21 6.37
CA THR A 167 10.64 3.82 5.96
C THR A 167 11.62 3.53 4.83
N LEU A 168 12.34 2.42 4.92
CA LEU A 168 13.16 1.89 3.84
C LEU A 168 12.33 0.83 3.09
N ALA A 169 11.97 1.09 1.86
CA ALA A 169 11.30 0.15 0.97
C ALA A 169 12.32 -0.44 -0.01
N LEU A 170 12.38 -1.75 -0.10
CA LEU A 170 13.32 -2.47 -0.95
C LEU A 170 12.58 -3.37 -1.93
N SER A 171 13.11 -3.50 -3.14
CA SER A 171 12.63 -4.52 -4.08
C SER A 171 12.92 -5.93 -3.56
N GLY A 172 12.25 -6.92 -4.15
CA GLY A 172 12.31 -8.30 -3.65
C GLY A 172 13.73 -8.84 -3.49
N GLU A 173 14.57 -8.64 -4.49
CA GLU A 173 15.96 -9.12 -4.47
C GLU A 173 16.76 -8.56 -3.28
N TYR A 174 16.66 -7.26 -3.03
CA TYR A 174 17.37 -6.58 -1.95
C TYR A 174 16.79 -6.90 -0.59
N PHE A 175 15.46 -6.99 -0.50
CA PHE A 175 14.79 -7.32 0.76
C PHE A 175 15.16 -8.73 1.23
N TYR A 176 15.07 -9.72 0.35
CA TYR A 176 15.38 -11.11 0.72
C TYR A 176 16.87 -11.34 0.98
N ALA A 177 17.76 -10.66 0.25
CA ALA A 177 19.19 -10.69 0.54
C ALA A 177 19.48 -10.13 1.94
N LEU A 178 18.89 -8.99 2.28
CA LEU A 178 18.98 -8.41 3.61
C LEU A 178 18.41 -9.35 4.67
N ALA A 179 17.18 -9.84 4.49
CA ALA A 179 16.51 -10.70 5.45
C ALA A 179 17.29 -11.99 5.75
N SER A 180 17.92 -12.57 4.74
CA SER A 180 18.77 -13.76 4.89
C SER A 180 20.08 -13.48 5.65
N SER A 181 20.54 -12.22 5.66
CA SER A 181 21.76 -11.79 6.37
C SER A 181 21.53 -11.39 7.83
N LEU A 182 20.27 -11.29 8.27
CA LEU A 182 19.92 -10.90 9.63
C LEU A 182 19.87 -12.11 10.56
N ASP A 183 20.35 -11.92 11.78
CA ASP A 183 20.29 -12.95 12.82
C ASP A 183 18.83 -13.15 13.28
N ALA A 184 18.33 -14.37 13.11
CA ALA A 184 16.98 -14.76 13.48
C ALA A 184 16.67 -14.53 14.98
N ASN A 185 17.66 -14.67 15.86
CA ASN A 185 17.49 -14.47 17.29
C ASN A 185 17.31 -12.99 17.68
N VAL A 186 17.83 -12.07 16.86
CA VAL A 186 17.77 -10.63 17.15
C VAL A 186 16.53 -9.99 16.50
N TYR A 187 16.10 -10.48 15.37
CA TYR A 187 15.04 -9.85 14.58
C TYR A 187 13.74 -10.65 14.51
N GLY A 188 13.48 -11.55 15.46
CA GLY A 188 12.18 -12.21 15.59
C GLY A 188 11.95 -13.41 14.66
N GLY A 189 13.01 -14.02 14.17
CA GLY A 189 12.91 -15.27 13.39
C GLY A 189 12.36 -15.10 11.98
N SER A 190 11.61 -16.08 11.49
CA SER A 190 11.07 -16.09 10.12
C SER A 190 9.84 -15.20 9.89
N GLU A 191 9.26 -14.60 10.92
CA GLU A 191 8.05 -13.77 10.82
C GLU A 191 8.22 -12.50 9.97
N PRO A 192 9.31 -11.72 10.09
CA PRO A 192 9.55 -10.56 9.23
C PRO A 192 9.57 -10.92 7.76
N VAL A 193 10.14 -12.07 7.42
CA VAL A 193 10.19 -12.55 6.03
C VAL A 193 8.81 -12.90 5.51
N LYS A 194 7.95 -13.50 6.33
CA LYS A 194 6.58 -13.85 5.95
C LYS A 194 5.71 -12.63 5.72
N ASN A 195 5.87 -11.60 6.54
CA ASN A 195 5.04 -10.40 6.49
C ASN A 195 5.63 -9.29 5.60
N GLY A 196 6.84 -9.50 5.04
CA GLY A 196 7.50 -8.50 4.21
C GLY A 196 7.90 -7.21 4.94
N VAL A 197 7.99 -7.24 6.28
CA VAL A 197 8.37 -6.09 7.10
C VAL A 197 9.38 -6.49 8.15
N ILE A 198 10.52 -5.80 8.20
CA ILE A 198 11.52 -5.92 9.27
C ILE A 198 11.35 -4.71 10.19
N PRO A 199 11.03 -4.91 11.48
CA PRO A 199 10.89 -3.82 12.43
C PRO A 199 12.25 -3.21 12.74
N GLY A 200 12.33 -1.90 12.75
CA GLY A 200 13.45 -1.07 13.21
C GLY A 200 14.87 -1.53 12.88
N LEU A 201 15.50 -0.98 11.86
CA LEU A 201 16.88 -1.33 11.51
C LEU A 201 17.71 -0.08 11.22
N LEU A 202 18.81 0.12 11.98
CA LEU A 202 19.81 1.18 11.74
C LEU A 202 19.22 2.59 11.53
N GLY A 203 18.24 2.98 12.37
CA GLY A 203 17.62 4.30 12.33
C GLY A 203 16.35 4.37 11.49
N PHE A 204 16.03 3.38 10.68
CA PHE A 204 14.73 3.26 10.03
C PHE A 204 13.70 2.66 10.98
N ASN A 205 12.48 3.19 10.95
CA ASN A 205 11.37 2.64 11.74
C ASN A 205 11.00 1.24 11.27
N LYS A 206 11.02 1.03 9.97
CA LYS A 206 10.74 -0.27 9.33
C LYS A 206 11.47 -0.38 8.00
N VAL A 207 11.85 -1.60 7.65
CA VAL A 207 12.27 -1.97 6.31
C VAL A 207 11.20 -2.87 5.73
N MET A 208 10.72 -2.56 4.54
CA MET A 208 9.60 -3.26 3.95
C MET A 208 9.89 -3.73 2.53
N LEU A 209 9.23 -4.81 2.18
CA LEU A 209 9.23 -5.35 0.83
C LEU A 209 8.26 -4.54 -0.04
N MET A 210 8.75 -4.07 -1.19
CA MET A 210 7.91 -3.44 -2.21
C MET A 210 7.78 -4.36 -3.42
N HIS A 211 6.61 -4.94 -3.57
CA HIS A 211 6.33 -5.80 -4.70
C HIS A 211 6.19 -5.00 -6.00
N GLY A 212 6.73 -5.54 -7.10
CA GLY A 212 6.58 -4.93 -8.42
C GLY A 212 7.37 -3.63 -8.65
N TYR A 213 8.35 -3.33 -7.81
CA TYR A 213 9.25 -2.21 -8.00
C TYR A 213 10.55 -2.67 -8.68
N ASP A 214 10.86 -2.11 -9.85
CA ASP A 214 11.99 -2.52 -10.69
C ASP A 214 13.33 -1.88 -10.28
N GLY A 215 13.35 -1.00 -9.29
CA GLY A 215 14.58 -0.36 -8.79
C GLY A 215 15.18 -1.11 -7.60
N VAL A 216 16.24 -0.55 -7.02
CA VAL A 216 16.82 -1.04 -5.75
C VAL A 216 15.82 -0.87 -4.61
N GLY A 217 15.25 0.32 -4.53
CA GLY A 217 14.32 0.72 -3.48
C GLY A 217 14.27 2.23 -3.32
N PHE A 218 13.70 2.65 -2.22
CA PHE A 218 13.64 4.06 -1.82
C PHE A 218 13.52 4.22 -0.31
N VAL A 219 13.88 5.38 0.19
CA VAL A 219 13.61 5.80 1.57
C VAL A 219 12.57 6.90 1.53
N CYS A 220 11.52 6.79 2.33
CA CYS A 220 10.46 7.78 2.34
C CYS A 220 9.97 8.12 3.76
N GLU A 221 9.42 9.32 3.88
CA GLU A 221 8.53 9.73 4.96
C GLU A 221 7.08 9.61 4.48
N PRO A 222 6.10 9.50 5.39
CA PRO A 222 4.69 9.35 5.00
C PRO A 222 4.17 10.48 4.12
N SER A 223 4.71 11.70 4.26
CA SER A 223 4.33 12.86 3.45
C SER A 223 4.76 12.78 1.97
N ALA A 224 5.61 11.82 1.60
CA ALA A 224 6.12 11.73 0.22
C ALA A 224 5.04 11.45 -0.81
N ILE A 225 4.12 10.53 -0.51
CA ILE A 225 3.03 10.13 -1.38
C ILE A 225 1.73 10.12 -0.58
N ALA A 226 0.69 10.63 -1.20
CA ALA A 226 -0.68 10.54 -0.71
C ALA A 226 -1.42 9.45 -1.48
N PHE A 227 -2.06 8.53 -0.76
CA PHE A 227 -2.83 7.43 -1.33
C PHE A 227 -4.26 7.49 -0.81
N GLY A 228 -5.22 7.44 -1.72
CA GLY A 228 -6.65 7.39 -1.40
C GLY A 228 -7.27 6.09 -1.89
N ALA A 229 -8.16 5.52 -1.10
CA ALA A 229 -8.99 4.40 -1.52
C ALA A 229 -10.44 4.61 -1.08
N ARG A 230 -11.35 4.26 -1.96
CA ARG A 230 -12.80 4.41 -1.76
C ARG A 230 -13.54 3.17 -2.23
N ALA A 231 -14.72 2.96 -1.65
CA ALA A 231 -15.65 1.98 -2.17
C ALA A 231 -16.18 2.44 -3.53
N PHE A 232 -16.37 1.50 -4.43
CA PHE A 232 -17.07 1.74 -5.69
C PHE A 232 -18.43 1.06 -5.63
N ARG A 233 -19.49 1.79 -5.93
CA ARG A 233 -20.84 1.25 -6.06
C ARG A 233 -21.33 1.42 -7.49
N PRO A 234 -21.89 0.36 -8.10
CA PRO A 234 -22.61 0.52 -9.35
C PRO A 234 -23.75 1.53 -9.20
N VAL A 235 -23.99 2.33 -10.23
CA VAL A 235 -25.03 3.37 -10.23
C VAL A 235 -26.44 2.76 -10.17
N ASP A 236 -26.60 1.59 -10.76
CA ASP A 236 -27.87 0.84 -10.80
C ASP A 236 -27.62 -0.58 -10.27
N ASP A 237 -28.28 -0.94 -9.17
CA ASP A 237 -28.18 -2.27 -8.55
C ASP A 237 -29.13 -3.29 -9.22
N THR A 238 -30.01 -2.85 -10.12
CA THR A 238 -31.07 -3.68 -10.71
C THR A 238 -30.55 -4.91 -11.46
N PRO A 239 -29.45 -4.85 -12.25
CA PRO A 239 -28.93 -6.03 -12.94
C PRO A 239 -28.14 -6.99 -12.04
N TYR A 240 -27.85 -6.60 -10.80
CA TYR A 240 -27.02 -7.39 -9.91
C TYR A 240 -27.85 -8.25 -8.99
N ARG A 241 -27.38 -9.47 -8.74
CA ARG A 241 -28.00 -10.39 -7.78
C ARG A 241 -27.69 -10.01 -6.35
N ALA A 242 -26.47 -9.59 -6.10
CA ALA A 242 -26.03 -9.09 -4.81
C ALA A 242 -24.88 -8.08 -4.98
N VAL A 243 -24.92 -7.03 -4.18
CA VAL A 243 -23.82 -6.08 -3.98
C VAL A 243 -23.49 -6.09 -2.50
N ARG A 244 -22.24 -6.36 -2.16
CA ARG A 244 -21.79 -6.47 -0.78
C ARG A 244 -20.50 -5.70 -0.58
N GLU A 245 -20.42 -4.98 0.50
CA GLU A 245 -19.18 -4.31 0.92
C GLU A 245 -18.42 -5.19 1.91
N ILE A 246 -17.11 -5.32 1.68
CA ILE A 246 -16.19 -5.99 2.59
C ILE A 246 -15.17 -4.95 3.04
N LYS A 247 -15.15 -4.67 4.34
CA LYS A 247 -14.20 -3.74 4.94
C LYS A 247 -13.10 -4.52 5.65
N ASP A 248 -11.85 -4.19 5.31
CA ASP A 248 -10.71 -4.68 6.05
C ASP A 248 -10.56 -3.90 7.36
N PRO A 249 -10.60 -4.56 8.52
CA PRO A 249 -10.54 -3.87 9.81
C PRO A 249 -9.18 -3.25 10.11
N GLU A 250 -8.10 -3.70 9.47
CA GLU A 250 -6.74 -3.20 9.73
C GLU A 250 -6.40 -1.99 8.87
N SER A 251 -6.62 -2.08 7.57
CA SER A 251 -6.34 -0.96 6.64
C SER A 251 -7.52 -0.01 6.47
N GLY A 252 -8.74 -0.44 6.83
CA GLY A 252 -9.97 0.30 6.55
C GLY A 252 -10.43 0.24 5.09
N LEU A 253 -9.67 -0.44 4.21
CA LEU A 253 -10.01 -0.55 2.79
C LEU A 253 -11.34 -1.27 2.62
N THR A 254 -12.23 -0.67 1.85
CA THR A 254 -13.52 -1.24 1.51
C THR A 254 -13.50 -1.72 0.06
N LEU A 255 -13.75 -3.02 -0.10
CA LEU A 255 -13.96 -3.63 -1.40
C LEU A 255 -15.45 -3.87 -1.62
N THR A 256 -15.90 -3.64 -2.85
CA THR A 256 -17.27 -3.98 -3.23
C THR A 256 -17.27 -5.28 -4.02
N LEU A 257 -17.98 -6.27 -3.53
CA LEU A 257 -18.27 -7.54 -4.20
C LEU A 257 -19.58 -7.40 -4.95
N VAL A 258 -19.54 -7.69 -6.25
CA VAL A 258 -20.69 -7.64 -7.13
C VAL A 258 -20.91 -9.02 -7.73
N GLU A 259 -22.08 -9.59 -7.45
CA GLU A 259 -22.56 -10.84 -8.02
C GLU A 259 -23.62 -10.54 -9.07
N TYR A 260 -23.43 -10.97 -10.31
CA TYR A 260 -24.39 -10.76 -11.37
C TYR A 260 -24.55 -12.00 -12.25
N PRO A 261 -25.76 -12.27 -12.76
CA PRO A 261 -25.98 -13.31 -13.74
C PRO A 261 -25.36 -12.88 -15.08
N ASP A 262 -24.55 -13.73 -15.67
CA ASP A 262 -23.93 -13.46 -16.96
C ASP A 262 -24.76 -14.12 -18.07
N GLY A 263 -25.42 -13.27 -18.85
CA GLY A 263 -26.10 -13.63 -20.07
C GLY A 263 -27.26 -14.65 -19.94
N PRO A 264 -27.73 -15.17 -21.09
CA PRO A 264 -28.86 -16.10 -21.13
C PRO A 264 -28.53 -17.49 -20.58
N THR A 265 -27.29 -17.80 -20.30
CA THR A 265 -26.85 -19.11 -19.78
C THR A 265 -27.05 -19.26 -18.28
N GLY A 266 -27.35 -18.18 -17.57
CA GLY A 266 -27.50 -18.19 -16.11
C GLY A 266 -26.20 -18.44 -15.37
N ASP A 267 -25.06 -18.17 -16.01
CA ASP A 267 -23.76 -18.23 -15.37
C ASP A 267 -23.65 -17.18 -14.27
N LEU A 268 -22.90 -17.47 -13.25
CA LEU A 268 -22.69 -16.57 -12.12
C LEU A 268 -21.31 -15.90 -12.28
N SER A 269 -21.31 -14.59 -12.42
CA SER A 269 -20.09 -13.80 -12.39
C SER A 269 -19.97 -13.11 -11.04
N GLU A 270 -18.77 -13.15 -10.48
CA GLU A 270 -18.42 -12.47 -9.25
C GLU A 270 -17.21 -11.56 -9.47
N SER A 271 -17.36 -10.31 -9.11
CA SER A 271 -16.31 -9.29 -9.25
C SER A 271 -16.04 -8.60 -7.93
N VAL A 272 -14.75 -8.29 -7.71
CA VAL A 272 -14.29 -7.45 -6.62
C VAL A 272 -13.87 -6.13 -7.21
N THR A 273 -14.34 -5.04 -6.64
CA THR A 273 -14.04 -3.69 -7.12
C THR A 273 -13.60 -2.78 -6.00
N CYS A 274 -12.72 -1.84 -6.30
CA CYS A 274 -12.40 -0.70 -5.46
C CYS A 274 -11.92 0.46 -6.34
N GLN A 275 -11.95 1.65 -5.78
CA GLN A 275 -11.44 2.85 -6.45
C GLN A 275 -10.22 3.34 -5.69
N ILE A 276 -9.14 3.56 -6.41
CA ILE A 276 -7.88 4.04 -5.82
C ILE A 276 -7.37 5.27 -6.55
N GLY A 277 -6.58 6.06 -5.84
CA GLY A 277 -5.83 7.16 -6.40
C GLY A 277 -4.54 7.38 -5.63
N ALA A 278 -3.53 7.88 -6.30
CA ALA A 278 -2.27 8.25 -5.67
C ALA A 278 -1.76 9.57 -6.25
N ALA A 279 -1.08 10.37 -5.44
CA ALA A 279 -0.50 11.62 -5.85
C ALA A 279 0.82 11.87 -5.13
N VAL A 280 1.72 12.63 -5.78
CA VAL A 280 2.93 13.13 -5.14
C VAL A 280 2.53 14.11 -4.04
N GLY A 281 3.05 13.88 -2.86
CA GLY A 281 2.91 14.78 -1.71
C GLY A 281 4.08 15.75 -1.62
N ASP A 282 5.01 15.49 -0.71
CA ASP A 282 6.26 16.26 -0.57
C ASP A 282 7.39 15.58 -1.36
N ALA A 283 7.80 16.20 -2.46
CA ALA A 283 8.92 15.72 -3.28
C ALA A 283 10.24 15.61 -2.50
N GLY A 284 10.40 16.42 -1.44
CA GLY A 284 11.58 16.37 -0.58
C GLY A 284 11.60 15.18 0.39
N ALA A 285 10.47 14.50 0.59
CA ALA A 285 10.29 13.46 1.59
C ALA A 285 10.58 12.02 1.08
N LEU A 286 11.11 11.87 -0.13
CA LEU A 286 11.55 10.60 -0.67
C LEU A 286 12.93 10.70 -1.29
N VAL A 287 13.74 9.66 -1.09
CA VAL A 287 15.06 9.48 -1.70
C VAL A 287 15.09 8.14 -2.41
N ARG A 288 15.33 8.16 -3.71
CA ARG A 288 15.44 6.94 -4.52
C ARG A 288 16.82 6.30 -4.31
N LEU A 289 16.86 4.98 -4.44
CA LEU A 289 18.09 4.19 -4.34
C LEU A 289 18.43 3.62 -5.71
N THR A 290 19.70 3.73 -6.10
CA THR A 290 20.22 3.13 -7.34
C THR A 290 21.46 2.28 -7.05
N ALA A 291 21.63 1.21 -7.83
CA ALA A 291 22.76 0.29 -7.73
C ALA A 291 24.11 0.98 -8.02
#